data_94e52df2630ac0aebbc794a30211c289
#
_entry.id   94e52df2630ac0aebbc794a30211c289
#
_cell.length_a   1.000
_cell.length_b   1.000
_cell.length_c   1.000
_cell.angle_alpha   90.00
_cell.angle_beta   90.00
_cell.angle_gamma   90.00
#
_symmetry.space_group_name_H-M   'P 1'
#
loop_
_entity.id
_entity.type
_entity.pdbx_description
1 polymer ?
#
loop_
_entity_poly.entity_id
_entity_poly.type
_entity_poly.pdbx_seq_one_letter_code
_entity_poly.pdbx_strand_id
1 'polypeptide(L)'
;PCFSGQLLTPEHTLYERHRWGRNQRFDLKPRLIAMCRQESDVVAVVRWAQREGRDLRIRSSGSCYAASSLGEDVVLDVSGLRSLALRGTELMVGAGATTADIETFLDGQGRMAVLGTGEAVASAGFCLGGGFSLYSRRYGLGADQLLGVRLVDYQGRLIEASPTHHEDLFWALQGAGAANFGVVTSLRLQTHPVPPIVTVYNLRWPLARAAEVADLWFRWAGKCSDRFGASLQLAGGAHAPLVSILGIYLGGRSELESLLPDCPEPKGRLLSEGSYSAAVQHYSGSSSLRWQARSNFLDRPVDTSAMSAIVEELSAPAPCGVHLQWNTYGGAIARVAPEATSFFHRRPLAAMQALCDWQLRQDDAASRQWLKR
;
A
#
# COMPACT_ATOMS: atom_id res chain seq x y z
N PRO A 1 22.59 -18.41 -19.10
CA PRO A 1 23.15 -17.22 -18.45
C PRO A 1 23.61 -17.59 -17.04
N CYS A 2 24.82 -17.13 -16.64
CA CYS A 2 25.29 -17.33 -15.26
C CYS A 2 24.43 -16.46 -14.33
N PHE A 3 24.01 -17.00 -13.17
CA PHE A 3 23.37 -16.23 -12.12
C PHE A 3 24.36 -15.24 -11.54
N SER A 4 24.03 -13.94 -11.56
CA SER A 4 24.88 -12.86 -11.08
C SER A 4 24.47 -12.33 -9.70
N GLY A 5 23.34 -12.81 -9.21
CA GLY A 5 22.80 -12.45 -7.91
C GLY A 5 23.52 -13.08 -6.73
N GLN A 6 22.85 -13.17 -5.59
CA GLN A 6 23.38 -13.80 -4.38
C GLN A 6 22.42 -14.88 -3.88
N LEU A 7 22.95 -16.04 -3.52
CA LEU A 7 22.21 -17.15 -2.91
C LEU A 7 22.50 -17.17 -1.41
N LEU A 8 21.43 -17.06 -0.59
CA LEU A 8 21.56 -17.09 0.85
C LEU A 8 20.88 -18.36 1.38
N THR A 9 21.69 -19.29 1.90
CA THR A 9 21.24 -20.45 2.69
C THR A 9 21.29 -20.13 4.18
N PRO A 10 20.69 -20.94 5.07
CA PRO A 10 20.72 -20.70 6.52
C PRO A 10 22.12 -20.49 7.12
N GLU A 11 23.17 -21.03 6.48
CA GLU A 11 24.56 -20.89 6.91
C GLU A 11 25.21 -19.57 6.45
N HIS A 12 24.56 -18.84 5.55
CA HIS A 12 25.10 -17.59 5.02
C HIS A 12 24.97 -16.45 6.05
N THR A 13 26.02 -15.66 6.25
CA THR A 13 26.07 -14.58 7.27
C THR A 13 24.97 -13.52 7.13
N LEU A 14 24.48 -13.28 5.92
CA LEU A 14 23.40 -12.32 5.64
C LEU A 14 21.99 -12.93 5.74
N TYR A 15 21.88 -14.26 5.93
CA TYR A 15 20.59 -14.95 5.90
C TYR A 15 19.59 -14.39 6.91
N GLU A 16 19.98 -14.28 8.18
CA GLU A 16 19.09 -13.78 9.24
C GLU A 16 18.59 -12.36 8.94
N ARG A 17 19.40 -11.51 8.34
CA ARG A 17 19.01 -10.16 7.94
C ARG A 17 17.97 -10.18 6.81
N HIS A 18 18.07 -11.12 5.87
CA HIS A 18 17.27 -11.14 4.65
C HIS A 18 16.07 -12.09 4.70
N ARG A 19 15.95 -13.00 5.65
CA ARG A 19 14.80 -13.91 5.71
C ARG A 19 13.52 -13.27 6.20
N TRP A 20 13.59 -12.17 6.91
CA TRP A 20 12.43 -11.47 7.46
C TRP A 20 11.68 -10.65 6.43
N GLY A 21 10.34 -10.70 6.49
CA GLY A 21 9.49 -9.65 5.97
C GLY A 21 9.36 -8.50 6.96
N ARG A 22 8.71 -7.42 6.55
CA ARG A 22 8.46 -6.29 7.44
C ARG A 22 7.57 -6.67 8.63
N ASN A 23 6.58 -7.55 8.43
CA ASN A 23 5.75 -8.08 9.51
C ASN A 23 6.44 -9.27 10.20
N GLN A 24 7.12 -9.01 11.29
CA GLN A 24 7.88 -10.01 12.06
C GLN A 24 7.00 -10.99 12.85
N ARG A 25 5.69 -10.93 12.69
CA ARG A 25 4.78 -11.97 13.18
C ARG A 25 5.06 -13.33 12.52
N PHE A 26 5.58 -13.32 11.29
CA PHE A 26 5.88 -14.51 10.50
C PHE A 26 7.36 -14.86 10.57
N ASP A 27 7.68 -15.87 11.39
CA ASP A 27 9.04 -16.40 11.55
C ASP A 27 9.24 -17.61 10.62
N LEU A 28 9.36 -17.33 9.31
CA LEU A 28 9.61 -18.35 8.30
C LEU A 28 11.12 -18.47 8.01
N LYS A 29 11.55 -19.70 7.72
CA LYS A 29 12.97 -20.01 7.46
C LYS A 29 13.11 -20.63 6.06
N PRO A 30 13.18 -19.81 5.00
CA PRO A 30 13.35 -20.33 3.65
C PRO A 30 14.64 -21.14 3.53
N ARG A 31 14.55 -22.26 2.81
CA ARG A 31 15.73 -23.08 2.48
C ARG A 31 16.75 -22.29 1.65
N LEU A 32 16.25 -21.39 0.80
CA LEU A 32 17.07 -20.55 -0.06
C LEU A 32 16.41 -19.20 -0.29
N ILE A 33 17.21 -18.13 -0.24
CA ILE A 33 16.84 -16.81 -0.75
C ILE A 33 17.71 -16.51 -1.96
N ALA A 34 17.08 -16.39 -3.13
CA ALA A 34 17.76 -16.03 -4.38
C ALA A 34 17.58 -14.52 -4.65
N MET A 35 18.60 -13.74 -4.31
CA MET A 35 18.59 -12.28 -4.50
C MET A 35 19.01 -11.95 -5.92
N CYS A 36 18.04 -11.59 -6.77
CA CYS A 36 18.26 -11.25 -8.18
C CYS A 36 18.72 -9.80 -8.35
N ARG A 37 19.70 -9.57 -9.23
CA ARG A 37 20.21 -8.24 -9.58
C ARG A 37 19.80 -7.79 -10.97
N GLN A 38 19.43 -8.74 -11.81
CA GLN A 38 18.99 -8.49 -13.19
C GLN A 38 17.95 -9.53 -13.62
N GLU A 39 17.26 -9.24 -14.70
CA GLU A 39 16.17 -10.07 -15.22
C GLU A 39 16.61 -11.49 -15.57
N SER A 40 17.83 -11.66 -16.11
CA SER A 40 18.36 -12.99 -16.41
C SER A 40 18.57 -13.87 -15.18
N ASP A 41 18.77 -13.26 -13.99
CA ASP A 41 18.82 -13.99 -12.73
C ASP A 41 17.46 -14.55 -12.38
N VAL A 42 16.39 -13.77 -12.60
CA VAL A 42 15.00 -14.21 -12.39
C VAL A 42 14.69 -15.41 -13.30
N VAL A 43 15.03 -15.31 -14.59
CA VAL A 43 14.87 -16.40 -15.57
C VAL A 43 15.62 -17.67 -15.09
N ALA A 44 16.85 -17.52 -14.63
CA ALA A 44 17.67 -18.66 -14.17
C ALA A 44 17.03 -19.34 -12.94
N VAL A 45 16.56 -18.57 -11.95
CA VAL A 45 15.93 -19.11 -10.74
C VAL A 45 14.60 -19.76 -11.05
N VAL A 46 13.73 -19.15 -11.88
CA VAL A 46 12.44 -19.75 -12.27
C VAL A 46 12.64 -21.08 -12.98
N ARG A 47 13.54 -21.15 -13.98
CA ARG A 47 13.85 -22.39 -14.71
C ARG A 47 14.45 -23.47 -13.81
N TRP A 48 15.32 -23.07 -12.89
CA TRP A 48 15.89 -23.99 -11.91
C TRP A 48 14.80 -24.53 -10.98
N ALA A 49 13.96 -23.67 -10.43
CA ALA A 49 12.89 -24.06 -9.51
C ALA A 49 11.87 -25.01 -10.19
N GLN A 50 11.50 -24.71 -11.44
CA GLN A 50 10.63 -25.59 -12.23
C GLN A 50 11.25 -26.98 -12.43
N ARG A 51 12.52 -27.03 -12.83
CA ARG A 51 13.23 -28.32 -13.07
C ARG A 51 13.37 -29.14 -11.79
N GLU A 52 13.62 -28.49 -10.65
CA GLU A 52 13.84 -29.15 -9.36
C GLU A 52 12.53 -29.33 -8.55
N GLY A 53 11.37 -28.93 -9.08
CA GLY A 53 10.09 -29.03 -8.38
C GLY A 53 10.02 -28.19 -7.10
N ARG A 54 10.57 -26.95 -7.10
CA ARG A 54 10.64 -26.07 -5.94
C ARG A 54 9.48 -25.10 -5.89
N ASP A 55 8.96 -24.85 -4.67
CA ASP A 55 7.99 -23.80 -4.41
C ASP A 55 8.68 -22.44 -4.36
N LEU A 56 8.20 -21.49 -5.20
CA LEU A 56 8.69 -20.13 -5.22
C LEU A 56 7.74 -19.17 -4.48
N ARG A 57 8.32 -18.32 -3.64
CA ARG A 57 7.67 -17.11 -3.14
C ARG A 57 8.40 -15.90 -3.70
N ILE A 58 7.65 -14.95 -4.24
CA ILE A 58 8.22 -13.78 -4.90
C ILE A 58 8.20 -12.61 -3.92
N ARG A 59 9.35 -11.99 -3.74
CA ARG A 59 9.52 -10.86 -2.83
C ARG A 59 10.15 -9.67 -3.54
N SER A 60 9.51 -8.49 -3.44
CA SER A 60 10.15 -7.20 -3.78
C SER A 60 10.73 -6.58 -2.50
N SER A 61 9.90 -5.86 -1.71
CA SER A 61 10.34 -5.20 -0.46
C SER A 61 9.96 -5.96 0.82
N GLY A 62 9.23 -7.07 0.73
CA GLY A 62 8.79 -7.82 1.91
C GLY A 62 7.71 -7.13 2.74
N SER A 63 7.00 -6.13 2.18
CA SER A 63 5.98 -5.33 2.88
C SER A 63 4.59 -5.99 2.93
N CYS A 64 4.43 -7.22 2.45
CA CYS A 64 3.16 -7.94 2.46
C CYS A 64 2.68 -8.21 3.90
N TYR A 65 1.47 -7.78 4.22
CA TYR A 65 0.86 -7.95 5.55
C TYR A 65 0.62 -9.42 5.92
N ALA A 66 0.29 -10.25 4.93
CA ALA A 66 -0.02 -11.67 5.10
C ALA A 66 1.19 -12.60 4.87
N ALA A 67 2.37 -12.04 4.67
CA ALA A 67 3.61 -12.78 4.38
C ALA A 67 3.55 -13.66 3.11
N SER A 68 2.68 -13.37 2.15
CA SER A 68 2.59 -14.13 0.89
C SER A 68 3.91 -14.12 0.09
N SER A 69 4.79 -13.14 0.36
CA SER A 69 6.12 -13.02 -0.22
C SER A 69 7.21 -13.82 0.51
N LEU A 70 6.84 -14.60 1.52
CA LEU A 70 7.74 -15.45 2.29
C LEU A 70 7.29 -16.91 2.22
N GLY A 71 8.21 -17.84 2.40
CA GLY A 71 7.94 -19.29 2.39
C GLY A 71 9.09 -20.06 3.01
N GLU A 72 8.94 -21.38 3.10
CA GLU A 72 9.94 -22.27 3.71
C GLU A 72 10.88 -22.91 2.67
N ASP A 73 10.52 -22.90 1.37
CA ASP A 73 11.38 -23.46 0.34
C ASP A 73 12.24 -22.36 -0.30
N VAL A 74 11.81 -21.71 -1.36
CA VAL A 74 12.62 -20.70 -2.07
C VAL A 74 11.93 -19.33 -2.09
N VAL A 75 12.64 -18.31 -1.64
CA VAL A 75 12.25 -16.91 -1.82
C VAL A 75 13.05 -16.33 -2.98
N LEU A 76 12.39 -16.00 -4.09
CA LEU A 76 12.96 -15.25 -5.20
C LEU A 76 12.79 -13.76 -4.90
N ASP A 77 13.90 -13.10 -4.62
CA ASP A 77 13.95 -11.70 -4.22
C ASP A 77 14.35 -10.81 -5.38
N VAL A 78 13.44 -9.93 -5.80
CA VAL A 78 13.66 -8.95 -6.88
C VAL A 78 13.96 -7.55 -6.35
N SER A 79 14.24 -7.38 -5.05
CA SER A 79 14.56 -6.08 -4.46
C SER A 79 15.81 -5.41 -5.06
N GLY A 80 16.66 -6.18 -5.75
CA GLY A 80 17.81 -5.67 -6.50
C GLY A 80 17.47 -5.06 -7.86
N LEU A 81 16.27 -5.27 -8.39
CA LEU A 81 15.83 -4.69 -9.68
C LEU A 81 15.31 -3.26 -9.46
N ARG A 82 16.18 -2.27 -9.34
CA ARG A 82 15.85 -0.89 -8.94
C ARG A 82 16.06 0.17 -10.02
N SER A 83 16.20 -0.24 -11.27
CA SER A 83 16.40 0.71 -12.38
C SER A 83 15.23 1.69 -12.49
N LEU A 84 15.53 2.96 -12.75
CA LEU A 84 14.56 4.03 -12.96
C LEU A 84 14.94 4.82 -14.20
N ALA A 85 13.97 5.14 -15.07
CA ALA A 85 14.17 6.01 -16.21
C ALA A 85 12.84 6.72 -16.55
N LEU A 86 12.89 8.04 -16.78
CA LEU A 86 11.74 8.84 -17.19
C LEU A 86 11.86 9.19 -18.67
N ARG A 87 10.78 8.93 -19.44
CA ARG A 87 10.66 9.29 -20.86
C ARG A 87 9.35 10.04 -21.08
N GLY A 88 9.42 11.35 -21.17
CA GLY A 88 8.22 12.18 -21.24
C GLY A 88 7.37 12.03 -19.98
N THR A 89 6.20 11.40 -20.09
CA THR A 89 5.31 11.13 -18.95
C THR A 89 5.38 9.69 -18.44
N GLU A 90 6.16 8.83 -19.09
CA GLU A 90 6.29 7.42 -18.73
C GLU A 90 7.51 7.18 -17.85
N LEU A 91 7.32 6.58 -16.70
CA LEU A 91 8.35 6.14 -15.79
C LEU A 91 8.56 4.63 -15.94
N MET A 92 9.77 4.24 -16.34
CA MET A 92 10.24 2.85 -16.31
C MET A 92 10.74 2.53 -14.92
N VAL A 93 10.21 1.47 -14.29
CA VAL A 93 10.48 1.14 -12.88
C VAL A 93 10.84 -0.34 -12.75
N GLY A 94 12.01 -0.63 -12.22
CA GLY A 94 12.37 -1.99 -11.81
C GLY A 94 11.51 -2.46 -10.63
N ALA A 95 11.14 -3.73 -10.61
CA ALA A 95 10.16 -4.29 -9.66
C ALA A 95 10.55 -4.16 -8.17
N GLY A 96 11.84 -3.98 -7.88
CA GLY A 96 12.36 -3.75 -6.54
C GLY A 96 12.46 -2.29 -6.13
N ALA A 97 12.21 -1.33 -7.03
CA ALA A 97 12.27 0.09 -6.70
C ALA A 97 11.16 0.46 -5.71
N THR A 98 11.54 1.13 -4.63
CA THR A 98 10.65 1.52 -3.54
C THR A 98 10.03 2.89 -3.80
N THR A 99 9.01 3.24 -3.02
CA THR A 99 8.43 4.58 -3.01
C THR A 99 9.52 5.65 -2.85
N ALA A 100 10.41 5.48 -1.87
CA ALA A 100 11.52 6.43 -1.65
C ALA A 100 12.47 6.55 -2.84
N ASP A 101 12.82 5.44 -3.51
CA ASP A 101 13.67 5.47 -4.71
C ASP A 101 13.01 6.30 -5.83
N ILE A 102 11.69 6.07 -6.06
CA ILE A 102 10.95 6.73 -7.14
C ILE A 102 10.75 8.22 -6.83
N GLU A 103 10.40 8.56 -5.60
CA GLU A 103 10.23 9.97 -5.19
C GLU A 103 11.53 10.74 -5.28
N THR A 104 12.64 10.16 -4.78
CA THR A 104 13.97 10.74 -4.91
C THR A 104 14.36 10.92 -6.38
N PHE A 105 14.06 9.95 -7.24
CA PHE A 105 14.38 10.03 -8.67
C PHE A 105 13.55 11.11 -9.38
N LEU A 106 12.26 11.27 -9.02
CA LEU A 106 11.36 12.26 -9.64
C LEU A 106 11.51 13.67 -9.04
N ASP A 107 12.21 13.80 -7.91
CA ASP A 107 12.42 15.10 -7.28
C ASP A 107 13.14 16.06 -8.25
N GLY A 108 12.64 17.27 -8.35
CA GLY A 108 13.14 18.28 -9.30
C GLY A 108 12.76 18.05 -10.78
N GLN A 109 12.12 16.94 -11.16
CA GLN A 109 11.68 16.68 -12.55
C GLN A 109 10.26 17.20 -12.85
N GLY A 110 9.61 17.84 -11.89
CA GLY A 110 8.23 18.35 -12.03
C GLY A 110 7.17 17.25 -12.21
N ARG A 111 7.51 16.00 -11.88
CA ARG A 111 6.64 14.83 -12.04
C ARG A 111 6.45 14.10 -10.73
N MET A 112 5.28 13.45 -10.57
CA MET A 112 4.96 12.55 -9.46
C MET A 112 4.37 11.24 -9.96
N ALA A 113 4.47 10.18 -9.16
CA ALA A 113 3.82 8.91 -9.38
C ALA A 113 2.75 8.65 -8.30
N VAL A 114 1.71 7.87 -8.62
CA VAL A 114 0.69 7.46 -7.65
C VAL A 114 1.22 6.26 -6.88
N LEU A 115 1.72 6.52 -5.68
CA LEU A 115 2.38 5.56 -4.80
C LEU A 115 1.72 5.55 -3.40
N GLY A 116 2.01 4.50 -2.63
CA GLY A 116 1.63 4.43 -1.22
C GLY A 116 2.49 5.35 -0.35
N THR A 117 2.07 5.54 0.90
CA THR A 117 2.79 6.39 1.88
C THR A 117 4.01 5.71 2.52
N GLY A 118 4.18 4.42 2.35
CA GLY A 118 5.30 3.67 2.95
C GLY A 118 6.57 3.76 2.10
N GLU A 119 7.59 4.47 2.57
CA GLU A 119 8.86 4.67 1.86
C GLU A 119 9.53 3.38 1.35
N ALA A 120 9.49 2.31 2.17
CA ALA A 120 10.10 1.02 1.84
C ALA A 120 9.20 0.08 1.02
N VAL A 121 8.01 0.51 0.61
CA VAL A 121 7.10 -0.31 -0.20
C VAL A 121 7.56 -0.28 -1.66
N ALA A 122 7.77 -1.45 -2.26
CA ALA A 122 8.10 -1.55 -3.67
C ALA A 122 6.88 -1.34 -4.55
N SER A 123 7.07 -0.60 -5.65
CA SER A 123 6.02 -0.22 -6.60
C SER A 123 5.30 -1.41 -7.23
N ALA A 124 6.03 -2.51 -7.51
CA ALA A 124 5.43 -3.67 -8.17
C ALA A 124 4.31 -4.29 -7.33
N GLY A 125 4.59 -4.65 -6.06
CA GLY A 125 3.56 -5.21 -5.18
C GLY A 125 2.38 -4.25 -4.95
N PHE A 126 2.64 -2.95 -4.92
CA PHE A 126 1.63 -1.91 -4.76
C PHE A 126 0.71 -1.83 -6.00
N CYS A 127 1.26 -1.60 -7.18
CA CYS A 127 0.48 -1.42 -8.40
C CYS A 127 -0.26 -2.69 -8.83
N LEU A 128 0.37 -3.86 -8.71
CA LEU A 128 -0.22 -5.14 -9.12
C LEU A 128 -1.39 -5.60 -8.24
N GLY A 129 -1.50 -5.08 -7.01
CA GLY A 129 -2.58 -5.38 -6.07
C GLY A 129 -3.69 -4.32 -5.98
N GLY A 130 -3.73 -3.37 -6.90
CA GLY A 130 -4.64 -2.24 -6.89
C GLY A 130 -3.93 -0.94 -6.54
N GLY A 131 -3.38 -0.79 -5.34
CA GLY A 131 -2.53 0.35 -4.97
C GLY A 131 -3.30 1.62 -4.63
N PHE A 132 -3.92 1.65 -3.44
CA PHE A 132 -4.57 2.87 -2.94
C PHE A 132 -3.54 3.88 -2.44
N SER A 133 -3.69 5.14 -2.86
CA SER A 133 -2.90 6.30 -2.48
C SER A 133 -3.81 7.43 -1.98
N LEU A 134 -3.27 8.35 -1.18
CA LEU A 134 -3.97 9.59 -0.83
C LEU A 134 -4.30 10.46 -2.08
N TYR A 135 -3.64 10.19 -3.20
CA TYR A 135 -3.86 10.87 -4.49
C TYR A 135 -4.85 10.14 -5.41
N SER A 136 -5.33 8.94 -4.99
CA SER A 136 -6.14 8.07 -5.87
C SER A 136 -7.47 8.67 -6.31
N ARG A 137 -8.09 9.50 -5.50
CA ARG A 137 -9.33 10.21 -5.93
C ARG A 137 -9.08 11.13 -7.11
N ARG A 138 -7.89 11.72 -7.22
CA ARG A 138 -7.53 12.61 -8.32
C ARG A 138 -7.02 11.86 -9.55
N TYR A 139 -6.20 10.81 -9.34
CA TYR A 139 -5.41 10.21 -10.42
C TYR A 139 -5.75 8.72 -10.67
N GLY A 140 -6.59 8.08 -9.87
CA GLY A 140 -6.85 6.64 -9.92
C GLY A 140 -5.94 5.85 -8.97
N LEU A 141 -6.08 4.54 -8.98
CA LEU A 141 -5.26 3.61 -8.22
C LEU A 141 -3.86 3.46 -8.85
N GLY A 142 -2.92 2.86 -8.14
CA GLY A 142 -1.61 2.49 -8.70
C GLY A 142 -1.72 1.54 -9.91
N ALA A 143 -2.69 0.63 -9.90
CA ALA A 143 -3.00 -0.26 -11.03
C ALA A 143 -3.47 0.51 -12.28
N ASP A 144 -4.16 1.63 -12.09
CA ASP A 144 -4.64 2.47 -13.20
C ASP A 144 -3.51 3.27 -13.87
N GLN A 145 -2.34 3.33 -13.22
CA GLN A 145 -1.15 3.99 -13.77
C GLN A 145 -0.31 3.06 -14.65
N LEU A 146 -0.62 1.76 -14.68
CA LEU A 146 0.14 0.80 -15.48
C LEU A 146 -0.06 1.06 -16.97
N LEU A 147 1.04 1.27 -17.69
CA LEU A 147 1.13 1.37 -19.15
C LEU A 147 1.71 0.11 -19.78
N GLY A 148 2.35 -0.73 -18.98
CA GLY A 148 2.92 -2.00 -19.38
C GLY A 148 3.65 -2.68 -18.23
N VAL A 149 3.79 -3.99 -18.32
CA VAL A 149 4.45 -4.84 -17.34
C VAL A 149 5.34 -5.83 -18.07
N ARG A 150 6.56 -5.99 -17.58
CA ARG A 150 7.48 -7.03 -18.04
C ARG A 150 7.66 -8.06 -16.93
N LEU A 151 7.53 -9.33 -17.28
CA LEU A 151 7.56 -10.43 -16.32
C LEU A 151 8.21 -11.68 -16.91
N VAL A 152 8.65 -12.57 -16.01
CA VAL A 152 9.10 -13.92 -16.32
C VAL A 152 7.98 -14.89 -15.93
N ASP A 153 7.45 -15.65 -16.90
CA ASP A 153 6.42 -16.65 -16.66
C ASP A 153 6.99 -17.91 -15.96
N TYR A 154 6.11 -18.87 -15.64
CA TYR A 154 6.49 -20.11 -14.95
C TYR A 154 7.44 -21.00 -15.78
N GLN A 155 7.52 -20.81 -17.10
CA GLN A 155 8.46 -21.51 -18.00
C GLN A 155 9.81 -20.78 -18.13
N GLY A 156 9.98 -19.65 -17.46
CA GLY A 156 11.16 -18.82 -17.58
C GLY A 156 11.25 -18.06 -18.91
N ARG A 157 10.12 -17.76 -19.54
CA ARG A 157 10.03 -16.91 -20.73
C ARG A 157 9.75 -15.49 -20.31
N LEU A 158 10.38 -14.54 -20.98
CA LEU A 158 10.10 -13.12 -20.84
C LEU A 158 8.84 -12.76 -21.60
N ILE A 159 7.90 -12.10 -20.93
CA ILE A 159 6.65 -11.62 -21.48
C ILE A 159 6.53 -10.14 -21.22
N GLU A 160 6.06 -9.39 -22.21
CA GLU A 160 5.61 -8.01 -22.07
C GLU A 160 4.09 -7.96 -22.23
N ALA A 161 3.40 -7.38 -21.24
CA ALA A 161 1.96 -7.18 -21.28
C ALA A 161 1.63 -5.69 -21.28
N SER A 162 0.68 -5.28 -22.12
CA SER A 162 0.24 -3.90 -22.29
C SER A 162 -1.19 -3.86 -22.81
N PRO A 163 -1.85 -2.69 -22.94
CA PRO A 163 -3.18 -2.58 -23.51
C PRO A 163 -3.32 -3.09 -24.97
N THR A 164 -2.20 -3.33 -25.66
CA THR A 164 -2.17 -3.78 -27.06
C THR A 164 -1.38 -5.07 -27.27
N HIS A 165 -0.90 -5.67 -26.18
CA HIS A 165 -0.09 -6.89 -26.25
C HIS A 165 -0.30 -7.74 -25.00
N HIS A 166 -0.73 -9.00 -25.14
CA HIS A 166 -1.19 -9.86 -24.03
C HIS A 166 -2.23 -9.14 -23.16
N GLU A 167 -3.29 -8.64 -23.79
CA GLU A 167 -4.30 -7.75 -23.18
C GLU A 167 -5.00 -8.41 -21.99
N ASP A 168 -5.31 -9.70 -22.04
CA ASP A 168 -5.90 -10.50 -20.98
C ASP A 168 -4.98 -10.58 -19.74
N LEU A 169 -3.70 -10.83 -19.99
CA LEU A 169 -2.69 -10.83 -18.93
C LEU A 169 -2.51 -9.43 -18.35
N PHE A 170 -2.49 -8.39 -19.19
CA PHE A 170 -2.39 -7.02 -18.73
C PHE A 170 -3.58 -6.62 -17.85
N TRP A 171 -4.78 -6.97 -18.25
CA TRP A 171 -6.00 -6.80 -17.45
C TRP A 171 -5.87 -7.50 -16.10
N ALA A 172 -5.41 -8.76 -16.07
CA ALA A 172 -5.24 -9.53 -14.85
C ALA A 172 -4.16 -8.95 -13.91
N LEU A 173 -3.09 -8.38 -14.47
CA LEU A 173 -2.02 -7.72 -13.71
C LEU A 173 -2.47 -6.43 -13.01
N GLN A 174 -3.58 -5.82 -13.47
CA GLN A 174 -4.13 -4.60 -12.89
C GLN A 174 -5.05 -4.86 -11.69
N GLY A 175 -4.57 -5.57 -10.65
CA GLY A 175 -5.31 -5.87 -9.42
C GLY A 175 -5.10 -7.27 -8.87
N ALA A 176 -5.01 -8.29 -9.73
CA ALA A 176 -4.73 -9.67 -9.35
C ALA A 176 -3.29 -10.10 -9.66
N GLY A 177 -2.41 -9.16 -9.99
CA GLY A 177 -1.07 -9.44 -10.51
C GLY A 177 -0.02 -9.82 -9.47
N ALA A 178 -0.31 -9.73 -8.17
CA ALA A 178 0.68 -9.96 -7.12
C ALA A 178 1.08 -11.45 -7.04
N ALA A 179 2.13 -11.81 -7.80
CA ALA A 179 2.74 -13.15 -7.87
C ALA A 179 1.84 -14.28 -8.41
N ASN A 180 0.74 -13.97 -9.11
CA ASN A 180 -0.19 -14.97 -9.63
C ASN A 180 0.16 -15.46 -11.05
N PHE A 181 0.82 -14.63 -11.86
CA PHE A 181 1.02 -14.90 -13.30
C PHE A 181 2.50 -15.00 -13.69
N GLY A 182 3.41 -14.81 -12.76
CA GLY A 182 4.85 -14.83 -12.98
C GLY A 182 5.58 -13.83 -12.09
N VAL A 183 6.88 -13.68 -12.34
CA VAL A 183 7.76 -12.78 -11.60
C VAL A 183 7.90 -11.47 -12.37
N VAL A 184 7.24 -10.42 -11.93
CA VAL A 184 7.37 -9.10 -12.54
C VAL A 184 8.78 -8.57 -12.31
N THR A 185 9.43 -8.09 -13.39
CA THR A 185 10.79 -7.55 -13.39
C THR A 185 10.82 -6.04 -13.57
N SER A 186 9.86 -5.47 -14.31
CA SER A 186 9.71 -4.03 -14.44
C SER A 186 8.27 -3.62 -14.80
N LEU A 187 7.96 -2.35 -14.50
CA LEU A 187 6.71 -1.69 -14.81
C LEU A 187 6.97 -0.45 -15.67
N ARG A 188 5.99 -0.08 -16.50
CA ARG A 188 5.86 1.26 -17.09
C ARG A 188 4.68 1.94 -16.44
N LEU A 189 4.90 3.11 -15.84
CA LEU A 189 3.90 3.85 -15.09
C LEU A 189 3.65 5.22 -15.72
N GLN A 190 2.39 5.63 -15.76
CA GLN A 190 2.01 7.00 -16.03
C GLN A 190 2.41 7.88 -14.85
N THR A 191 3.07 9.00 -15.12
CA THR A 191 3.36 10.04 -14.12
C THR A 191 2.49 11.26 -14.36
N HIS A 192 2.33 12.10 -13.34
CA HIS A 192 1.52 13.30 -13.37
C HIS A 192 2.38 14.54 -13.04
N PRO A 193 1.96 15.75 -13.44
CA PRO A 193 2.58 16.97 -12.96
C PRO A 193 2.50 17.05 -11.43
N VAL A 194 3.59 17.49 -10.80
CA VAL A 194 3.59 17.77 -9.36
C VAL A 194 2.62 18.91 -9.06
N PRO A 195 1.68 18.74 -8.11
CA PRO A 195 0.85 19.85 -7.64
C PRO A 195 1.73 20.98 -7.09
N PRO A 196 1.46 22.25 -7.45
CA PRO A 196 2.29 23.37 -7.02
C PRO A 196 2.28 23.55 -5.49
N ILE A 197 1.16 23.22 -4.85
CA ILE A 197 0.93 23.32 -3.42
C ILE A 197 0.10 22.13 -2.96
N VAL A 198 0.47 21.56 -1.82
CA VAL A 198 -0.29 20.50 -1.12
C VAL A 198 -0.45 20.91 0.34
N THR A 199 -1.65 20.76 0.88
CA THR A 199 -1.89 20.97 2.31
C THR A 199 -2.15 19.64 3.00
N VAL A 200 -1.31 19.30 3.96
CA VAL A 200 -1.53 18.20 4.90
C VAL A 200 -2.46 18.67 5.99
N TYR A 201 -3.45 17.86 6.37
CA TYR A 201 -4.35 18.19 7.48
C TYR A 201 -4.57 17.00 8.40
N ASN A 202 -4.75 17.31 9.70
CA ASN A 202 -5.08 16.33 10.72
C ASN A 202 -5.90 17.03 11.83
N LEU A 203 -7.18 16.70 11.89
CA LEU A 203 -8.13 17.20 12.88
C LEU A 203 -8.41 16.08 13.87
N ARG A 204 -8.27 16.31 15.17
CA ARG A 204 -8.31 15.29 16.21
C ARG A 204 -9.30 15.62 17.31
N TRP A 205 -10.05 14.62 17.76
CA TRP A 205 -11.02 14.70 18.86
C TRP A 205 -10.83 13.53 19.83
N PRO A 206 -11.30 13.65 21.07
CA PRO A 206 -11.44 12.50 21.96
C PRO A 206 -12.30 11.40 21.33
N LEU A 207 -11.98 10.13 21.57
CA LEU A 207 -12.70 8.97 20.99
C LEU A 207 -14.22 9.02 21.28
N ALA A 208 -14.64 9.58 22.43
CA ALA A 208 -16.06 9.78 22.76
C ALA A 208 -16.87 10.60 21.73
N ARG A 209 -16.19 11.38 20.85
CA ARG A 209 -16.83 12.13 19.75
C ARG A 209 -16.87 11.32 18.44
N ALA A 210 -16.43 10.06 18.43
CA ALA A 210 -16.27 9.30 17.19
C ALA A 210 -17.56 9.10 16.41
N ALA A 211 -18.70 8.86 17.06
CA ALA A 211 -19.97 8.68 16.37
C ALA A 211 -20.39 9.95 15.60
N GLU A 212 -20.24 11.12 16.20
CA GLU A 212 -20.56 12.41 15.58
C GLU A 212 -19.60 12.74 14.43
N VAL A 213 -18.29 12.55 14.67
CA VAL A 213 -17.24 12.84 13.68
C VAL A 213 -17.34 11.86 12.49
N ALA A 214 -17.66 10.60 12.74
CA ALA A 214 -17.82 9.61 11.69
C ALA A 214 -19.05 9.87 10.82
N ASP A 215 -20.20 10.18 11.43
CA ASP A 215 -21.41 10.52 10.69
C ASP A 215 -21.18 11.73 9.75
N LEU A 216 -20.53 12.76 10.27
CA LEU A 216 -20.14 13.92 9.49
C LEU A 216 -19.19 13.56 8.35
N TRP A 217 -18.14 12.76 8.63
CA TRP A 217 -17.16 12.35 7.63
C TRP A 217 -17.82 11.52 6.51
N PHE A 218 -18.67 10.56 6.83
CA PHE A 218 -19.34 9.73 5.83
C PHE A 218 -20.25 10.55 4.91
N ARG A 219 -20.96 11.54 5.44
CA ARG A 219 -21.80 12.46 4.64
C ARG A 219 -20.96 13.35 3.72
N TRP A 220 -19.79 13.78 4.18
CA TRP A 220 -18.90 14.65 3.44
C TRP A 220 -18.04 13.88 2.42
N ALA A 221 -17.49 12.71 2.79
CA ALA A 221 -16.51 11.94 2.01
C ALA A 221 -17.02 11.55 0.61
N GLY A 222 -18.31 11.22 0.50
CA GLY A 222 -18.95 10.90 -0.79
C GLY A 222 -19.11 12.09 -1.74
N LYS A 223 -19.02 13.32 -1.23
CA LYS A 223 -19.30 14.57 -1.97
C LYS A 223 -18.08 15.47 -2.11
N CYS A 224 -17.01 15.21 -1.38
CA CYS A 224 -15.83 16.07 -1.40
C CYS A 224 -15.14 16.05 -2.77
N SER A 225 -14.44 17.16 -3.08
CA SER A 225 -13.68 17.29 -4.32
C SER A 225 -12.66 16.16 -4.50
N ASP A 226 -12.37 15.78 -5.74
CA ASP A 226 -11.32 14.81 -6.10
C ASP A 226 -9.91 15.24 -5.61
N ARG A 227 -9.75 16.50 -5.25
CA ARG A 227 -8.51 17.06 -4.70
C ARG A 227 -8.25 16.62 -3.25
N PHE A 228 -9.22 16.00 -2.57
CA PHE A 228 -9.05 15.43 -1.23
C PHE A 228 -8.64 13.96 -1.29
N GLY A 229 -7.55 13.65 -0.59
CA GLY A 229 -7.29 12.32 -0.06
C GLY A 229 -7.59 12.36 1.42
N ALA A 230 -8.66 11.72 1.88
CA ALA A 230 -9.13 11.83 3.25
C ALA A 230 -9.31 10.45 3.90
N SER A 231 -8.94 10.39 5.17
CA SER A 231 -9.16 9.23 6.03
C SER A 231 -9.86 9.65 7.32
N LEU A 232 -10.84 8.84 7.73
CA LEU A 232 -11.31 8.82 9.11
C LEU A 232 -10.51 7.75 9.83
N GLN A 233 -9.95 8.06 10.99
CA GLN A 233 -9.22 7.09 11.81
C GLN A 233 -9.71 7.11 13.25
N LEU A 234 -9.87 5.92 13.82
CA LEU A 234 -10.09 5.71 15.24
C LEU A 234 -8.91 4.91 15.78
N ALA A 235 -8.38 5.31 16.92
CA ALA A 235 -7.35 4.58 17.64
C ALA A 235 -7.80 4.26 19.06
N GLY A 236 -7.33 3.13 19.61
CA GLY A 236 -7.67 2.70 20.96
C GLY A 236 -6.89 1.46 21.39
N GLY A 237 -7.43 0.71 22.35
CA GLY A 237 -6.74 -0.42 22.96
C GLY A 237 -5.48 0.04 23.72
N ALA A 238 -4.29 -0.43 23.32
CA ALA A 238 -3.03 0.01 23.89
C ALA A 238 -2.56 1.38 23.37
N HIS A 239 -3.20 1.94 22.34
CA HIS A 239 -2.95 3.30 21.86
C HIS A 239 -3.81 4.32 22.61
N ALA A 240 -3.38 5.58 22.61
CA ALA A 240 -4.18 6.68 23.14
C ALA A 240 -5.51 6.78 22.36
N PRO A 241 -6.67 6.77 23.06
CA PRO A 241 -7.98 6.76 22.42
C PRO A 241 -8.28 8.10 21.73
N LEU A 242 -8.45 8.07 20.42
CA LEU A 242 -8.76 9.27 19.63
C LEU A 242 -9.54 8.94 18.36
N VAL A 243 -10.23 9.92 17.82
CA VAL A 243 -10.76 9.94 16.46
C VAL A 243 -10.12 11.10 15.70
N SER A 244 -9.79 10.89 14.42
CA SER A 244 -9.21 11.93 13.58
C SER A 244 -9.75 11.87 12.13
N ILE A 245 -9.85 13.06 11.53
CA ILE A 245 -9.99 13.22 10.08
C ILE A 245 -8.66 13.78 9.58
N LEU A 246 -8.00 13.04 8.72
CA LEU A 246 -6.66 13.42 8.25
C LEU A 246 -6.49 13.10 6.76
N GLY A 247 -5.49 13.71 6.17
CA GLY A 247 -5.17 13.48 4.76
C GLY A 247 -4.45 14.64 4.11
N ILE A 248 -4.59 14.70 2.79
CA ILE A 248 -4.01 15.73 1.96
C ILE A 248 -5.09 16.44 1.15
N TYR A 249 -4.81 17.70 0.85
CA TYR A 249 -5.56 18.48 -0.13
C TYR A 249 -4.61 19.01 -1.20
N LEU A 250 -4.96 18.78 -2.47
CA LEU A 250 -4.18 19.27 -3.61
C LEU A 250 -4.51 20.76 -3.89
N GLY A 251 -4.02 21.62 -3.02
CA GLY A 251 -4.26 23.05 -3.04
C GLY A 251 -3.82 23.74 -1.76
N GLY A 252 -4.05 25.05 -1.71
CA GLY A 252 -3.66 25.90 -0.59
C GLY A 252 -4.54 25.76 0.64
N ARG A 253 -3.98 26.15 1.79
CA ARG A 253 -4.62 26.07 3.10
C ARG A 253 -5.95 26.82 3.18
N SER A 254 -6.01 28.05 2.67
CA SER A 254 -7.24 28.89 2.75
C SER A 254 -8.40 28.24 1.99
N GLU A 255 -8.12 27.63 0.84
CA GLU A 255 -9.12 26.90 0.06
C GLU A 255 -9.56 25.64 0.81
N LEU A 256 -8.62 24.86 1.37
CA LEU A 256 -8.93 23.69 2.20
C LEU A 256 -9.88 24.07 3.35
N GLU A 257 -9.58 25.14 4.10
CA GLU A 257 -10.39 25.59 5.24
C GLU A 257 -11.84 25.88 4.86
N SER A 258 -12.09 26.40 3.66
CA SER A 258 -13.44 26.68 3.15
C SER A 258 -14.19 25.42 2.69
N LEU A 259 -13.50 24.32 2.44
CA LEU A 259 -14.04 23.06 1.90
C LEU A 259 -14.14 21.94 2.94
N LEU A 260 -13.52 22.12 4.11
CA LEU A 260 -13.69 21.18 5.23
C LEU A 260 -15.15 21.16 5.68
N PRO A 261 -15.63 20.00 6.15
CA PRO A 261 -16.97 19.90 6.71
C PRO A 261 -17.11 20.79 7.97
N ASP A 262 -18.29 21.30 8.21
CA ASP A 262 -18.62 22.00 9.45
C ASP A 262 -18.60 21.00 10.62
N CYS A 263 -17.40 20.81 11.18
CA CYS A 263 -17.14 19.85 12.24
C CYS A 263 -17.03 20.54 13.60
N PRO A 264 -17.35 19.77 14.68
CA PRO A 264 -17.12 20.29 16.02
C PRO A 264 -15.70 20.75 16.21
N GLU A 265 -15.46 21.75 17.07
CA GLU A 265 -14.10 22.25 17.32
C GLU A 265 -13.13 21.12 17.68
N PRO A 266 -12.07 20.88 16.89
CA PRO A 266 -11.13 19.81 17.15
C PRO A 266 -10.22 20.19 18.34
N LYS A 267 -9.93 19.22 19.20
CA LYS A 267 -8.97 19.41 20.31
C LYS A 267 -7.52 19.57 19.81
N GLY A 268 -7.23 19.04 18.62
CA GLY A 268 -5.95 19.20 17.93
C GLY A 268 -6.18 19.46 16.45
N ARG A 269 -5.51 20.48 15.91
CA ARG A 269 -5.61 20.88 14.50
C ARG A 269 -4.22 21.08 13.91
N LEU A 270 -3.91 20.34 12.88
CA LEU A 270 -2.74 20.55 12.02
C LEU A 270 -3.23 20.91 10.63
N LEU A 271 -2.78 22.02 10.09
CA LEU A 271 -2.92 22.39 8.67
C LEU A 271 -1.56 22.92 8.22
N SER A 272 -0.85 22.12 7.43
CA SER A 272 0.50 22.44 6.97
C SER A 272 0.54 22.48 5.46
N GLU A 273 0.69 23.69 4.92
CA GLU A 273 0.88 23.90 3.49
C GLU A 273 2.35 23.72 3.13
N GLY A 274 2.63 23.07 2.01
CA GLY A 274 3.99 22.81 1.58
C GLY A 274 4.09 22.19 0.18
N SER A 275 5.28 21.69 -0.13
CA SER A 275 5.52 20.94 -1.36
C SER A 275 4.92 19.55 -1.31
N TYR A 276 4.78 18.93 -2.49
CA TYR A 276 4.37 17.52 -2.62
C TYR A 276 5.28 16.59 -1.80
N SER A 277 6.60 16.74 -1.90
CA SER A 277 7.56 15.88 -1.20
C SER A 277 7.44 15.99 0.34
N ALA A 278 7.23 17.20 0.86
CA ALA A 278 6.98 17.40 2.29
C ALA A 278 5.68 16.72 2.77
N ALA A 279 4.63 16.74 1.94
CA ALA A 279 3.36 16.09 2.25
C ALA A 279 3.48 14.55 2.28
N VAL A 280 4.26 13.96 1.38
CA VAL A 280 4.53 12.52 1.36
C VAL A 280 5.29 12.09 2.61
N GLN A 281 6.36 12.80 2.96
CA GLN A 281 7.18 12.52 4.15
C GLN A 281 6.38 12.57 5.45
N HIS A 282 5.35 13.41 5.52
CA HIS A 282 4.50 13.52 6.71
C HIS A 282 3.80 12.22 7.08
N TYR A 283 3.43 11.40 6.09
CA TYR A 283 2.72 10.13 6.31
C TYR A 283 3.62 8.90 6.24
N SER A 284 4.92 9.07 6.03
CA SER A 284 5.87 7.98 6.04
C SER A 284 6.17 7.55 7.47
N GLY A 285 6.15 6.24 7.73
CA GLY A 285 6.57 5.65 8.99
C GLY A 285 5.58 4.64 9.58
N SER A 286 6.13 3.57 10.13
CA SER A 286 5.47 2.61 11.01
C SER A 286 6.51 2.07 11.96
N SER A 287 6.25 2.12 13.25
CA SER A 287 7.17 1.65 14.30
C SER A 287 6.89 0.23 14.77
N SER A 288 5.71 -0.32 14.46
CA SER A 288 5.32 -1.64 14.94
C SER A 288 5.97 -2.74 14.13
N LEU A 289 6.50 -3.76 14.84
CA LEU A 289 7.16 -4.91 14.22
C LEU A 289 6.20 -6.03 13.86
N ARG A 290 5.09 -6.14 14.59
CA ARG A 290 4.11 -7.20 14.46
C ARG A 290 2.71 -6.61 14.31
N TRP A 291 1.95 -7.10 13.34
CA TRP A 291 0.57 -6.66 13.16
C TRP A 291 -0.28 -7.69 12.44
N GLN A 292 -1.57 -7.51 12.58
CA GLN A 292 -2.59 -8.17 11.77
C GLN A 292 -3.61 -7.14 11.30
N ALA A 293 -4.01 -7.23 10.04
CA ALA A 293 -5.04 -6.38 9.50
C ALA A 293 -6.17 -7.21 8.89
N ARG A 294 -7.35 -6.59 8.84
CA ARG A 294 -8.49 -6.99 8.03
C ARG A 294 -8.96 -5.78 7.25
N SER A 295 -9.49 -5.98 6.07
CA SER A 295 -10.00 -4.91 5.22
C SER A 295 -11.33 -5.29 4.61
N ASN A 296 -12.14 -4.28 4.31
CA ASN A 296 -13.40 -4.40 3.60
C ASN A 296 -13.68 -3.13 2.82
N PHE A 297 -14.65 -3.20 1.91
CA PHE A 297 -15.20 -2.04 1.23
C PHE A 297 -16.61 -1.80 1.74
N LEU A 298 -16.96 -0.54 1.96
CA LEU A 298 -18.27 -0.12 2.45
C LEU A 298 -19.01 0.64 1.36
N ASP A 299 -20.22 0.19 1.06
CA ASP A 299 -21.11 0.86 0.10
C ASP A 299 -22.05 1.88 0.80
N ARG A 300 -22.12 1.83 2.12
CA ARG A 300 -22.94 2.72 2.97
C ARG A 300 -22.16 3.12 4.24
N PRO A 301 -22.55 4.23 4.87
CA PRO A 301 -22.00 4.63 6.17
C PRO A 301 -22.13 3.55 7.24
N VAL A 302 -21.21 3.53 8.19
CA VAL A 302 -21.36 2.80 9.45
C VAL A 302 -22.46 3.50 10.26
N ASP A 303 -23.46 2.76 10.70
CA ASP A 303 -24.55 3.33 11.49
C ASP A 303 -24.09 3.71 12.92
N THR A 304 -24.88 4.56 13.59
CA THR A 304 -24.54 5.10 14.90
C THR A 304 -24.40 4.00 15.97
N SER A 305 -25.21 2.94 15.89
CA SER A 305 -25.17 1.85 16.88
C SER A 305 -23.91 1.02 16.73
N ALA A 306 -23.53 0.68 15.50
CA ALA A 306 -22.28 0.00 15.21
C ALA A 306 -21.06 0.86 15.58
N MET A 307 -21.11 2.18 15.31
CA MET A 307 -20.05 3.08 15.72
C MET A 307 -19.92 3.16 17.25
N SER A 308 -21.03 3.16 17.99
CA SER A 308 -21.01 3.14 19.45
C SER A 308 -20.38 1.87 20.01
N ALA A 309 -20.70 0.70 19.43
CA ALA A 309 -20.07 -0.57 19.79
C ALA A 309 -18.56 -0.57 19.51
N ILE A 310 -18.14 -0.01 18.37
CA ILE A 310 -16.71 0.17 18.04
C ILE A 310 -16.02 1.05 19.08
N VAL A 311 -16.64 2.16 19.49
CA VAL A 311 -16.06 3.07 20.51
C VAL A 311 -15.92 2.36 21.85
N GLU A 312 -16.91 1.56 22.25
CA GLU A 312 -16.84 0.76 23.48
C GLU A 312 -15.68 -0.23 23.46
N GLU A 313 -15.54 -1.01 22.38
CA GLU A 313 -14.43 -1.95 22.22
C GLU A 313 -13.05 -1.25 22.19
N LEU A 314 -12.92 -0.12 21.51
CA LEU A 314 -11.68 0.65 21.44
C LEU A 314 -11.31 1.33 22.78
N SER A 315 -12.31 1.58 23.63
CA SER A 315 -12.12 2.17 24.97
C SER A 315 -11.71 1.14 26.00
N ALA A 316 -11.95 -0.14 25.74
CA ALA A 316 -11.58 -1.24 26.61
C ALA A 316 -10.07 -1.54 26.54
N PRO A 317 -9.45 -2.03 27.62
CA PRO A 317 -8.08 -2.51 27.59
C PRO A 317 -7.89 -3.63 26.55
N ALA A 318 -6.86 -3.52 25.72
CA ALA A 318 -6.53 -4.52 24.71
C ALA A 318 -5.03 -4.88 24.76
N PRO A 319 -4.64 -6.11 24.38
CA PRO A 319 -3.24 -6.55 24.34
C PRO A 319 -2.44 -5.93 23.19
N CYS A 320 -3.07 -5.12 22.36
CA CYS A 320 -2.49 -4.49 21.16
C CYS A 320 -2.99 -3.06 21.00
N GLY A 321 -2.23 -2.26 20.27
CA GLY A 321 -2.75 -1.05 19.68
C GLY A 321 -3.76 -1.38 18.60
N VAL A 322 -4.82 -0.59 18.48
CA VAL A 322 -5.86 -0.80 17.48
C VAL A 322 -6.05 0.47 16.67
N HIS A 323 -6.07 0.32 15.36
CA HIS A 323 -6.40 1.36 14.40
C HIS A 323 -7.52 0.88 13.49
N LEU A 324 -8.59 1.65 13.42
CA LEU A 324 -9.61 1.53 12.37
C LEU A 324 -9.47 2.72 11.45
N GLN A 325 -9.43 2.46 10.15
CA GLN A 325 -9.25 3.49 9.13
C GLN A 325 -10.26 3.30 8.01
N TRP A 326 -10.92 4.40 7.63
CA TRP A 326 -11.75 4.48 6.43
C TRP A 326 -11.16 5.52 5.49
N ASN A 327 -10.80 5.09 4.29
CA ASN A 327 -10.26 5.95 3.24
C ASN A 327 -11.35 6.33 2.26
N THR A 328 -11.43 7.60 1.88
CA THR A 328 -12.38 8.06 0.85
C THR A 328 -12.12 7.36 -0.48
N TYR A 329 -13.18 6.83 -1.07
CA TYR A 329 -13.19 6.30 -2.43
C TYR A 329 -13.92 7.29 -3.37
N GLY A 330 -14.18 6.88 -4.62
CA GLY A 330 -14.82 7.75 -5.62
C GLY A 330 -13.81 8.52 -6.47
N GLY A 331 -14.21 9.64 -7.05
CA GLY A 331 -13.36 10.42 -7.97
C GLY A 331 -12.86 9.59 -9.14
N ALA A 332 -11.55 9.68 -9.46
CA ALA A 332 -10.93 8.93 -10.56
C ALA A 332 -11.05 7.42 -10.40
N ILE A 333 -11.05 6.89 -9.17
CA ILE A 333 -11.24 5.46 -8.92
C ILE A 333 -12.57 4.98 -9.48
N ALA A 334 -13.66 5.73 -9.21
CA ALA A 334 -15.01 5.37 -9.62
C ALA A 334 -15.30 5.64 -11.09
N ARG A 335 -14.47 6.41 -11.79
CA ARG A 335 -14.58 6.65 -13.24
C ARG A 335 -14.11 5.47 -14.09
N VAL A 336 -13.29 4.57 -13.50
CA VAL A 336 -12.90 3.31 -14.15
C VAL A 336 -14.05 2.31 -13.98
N ALA A 337 -14.49 1.69 -15.08
CA ALA A 337 -15.51 0.64 -15.03
C ALA A 337 -15.01 -0.57 -14.23
N PRO A 338 -15.86 -1.22 -13.40
CA PRO A 338 -15.44 -2.35 -12.57
C PRO A 338 -14.76 -3.49 -13.35
N GLU A 339 -15.21 -3.74 -14.57
CA GLU A 339 -14.72 -4.78 -15.47
C GLU A 339 -13.48 -4.37 -16.29
N ALA A 340 -13.11 -3.09 -16.29
CA ALA A 340 -11.98 -2.58 -17.07
C ALA A 340 -10.62 -3.10 -16.60
N THR A 341 -10.53 -3.57 -15.35
CA THR A 341 -9.34 -4.18 -14.76
C THR A 341 -9.75 -5.32 -13.83
N SER A 342 -8.83 -6.17 -13.41
CA SER A 342 -9.11 -7.22 -12.42
C SER A 342 -9.39 -6.67 -11.01
N PHE A 343 -9.10 -5.40 -10.75
CA PHE A 343 -9.51 -4.71 -9.52
C PHE A 343 -10.91 -4.13 -9.68
N PHE A 344 -11.93 -4.89 -9.32
CA PHE A 344 -13.35 -4.54 -9.55
C PHE A 344 -13.97 -3.60 -8.49
N HIS A 345 -13.33 -3.36 -7.35
CA HIS A 345 -13.84 -2.47 -6.29
C HIS A 345 -13.68 -0.99 -6.68
N ARG A 346 -14.62 -0.48 -7.50
CA ARG A 346 -14.53 0.88 -8.06
C ARG A 346 -15.48 1.89 -7.43
N ARG A 347 -16.61 1.44 -6.87
CA ARG A 347 -17.71 2.30 -6.44
C ARG A 347 -18.07 2.27 -4.94
N PRO A 348 -17.30 1.65 -4.06
CA PRO A 348 -17.61 1.74 -2.64
C PRO A 348 -17.50 3.20 -2.15
N LEU A 349 -18.23 3.50 -1.07
CA LEU A 349 -18.14 4.79 -0.37
C LEU A 349 -16.76 4.97 0.27
N ALA A 350 -16.25 3.90 0.89
CA ALA A 350 -14.95 3.91 1.55
C ALA A 350 -14.27 2.53 1.53
N ALA A 351 -12.94 2.53 1.53
CA ALA A 351 -12.15 1.35 1.85
C ALA A 351 -11.82 1.37 3.35
N MET A 352 -12.13 0.27 4.04
CA MET A 352 -11.92 0.12 5.48
C MET A 352 -10.74 -0.82 5.77
N GLN A 353 -9.92 -0.46 6.75
CA GLN A 353 -8.92 -1.33 7.34
C GLN A 353 -9.03 -1.31 8.87
N ALA A 354 -9.04 -2.49 9.48
CA ALA A 354 -8.84 -2.69 10.91
C ALA A 354 -7.44 -3.29 11.10
N LEU A 355 -6.61 -2.65 11.90
CA LEU A 355 -5.23 -3.08 12.16
C LEU A 355 -5.02 -3.17 13.66
N CYS A 356 -4.51 -4.32 14.11
CA CYS A 356 -3.93 -4.49 15.43
C CYS A 356 -2.42 -4.59 15.29
N ASP A 357 -1.69 -3.86 16.14
CA ASP A 357 -0.23 -3.87 16.18
C ASP A 357 0.30 -4.06 17.60
N TRP A 358 1.43 -4.74 17.70
CA TRP A 358 2.08 -5.04 18.97
C TRP A 358 3.59 -5.26 18.79
N GLN A 359 4.34 -5.29 19.89
CA GLN A 359 5.79 -5.39 19.83
C GLN A 359 6.29 -6.80 20.17
N LEU A 360 5.72 -7.42 21.20
CA LEU A 360 6.27 -8.64 21.78
C LEU A 360 5.63 -9.90 21.17
N ARG A 361 6.44 -10.93 20.91
CA ARG A 361 5.99 -12.22 20.37
C ARG A 361 5.00 -12.94 21.28
N GLN A 362 5.15 -12.79 22.60
CA GLN A 362 4.24 -13.40 23.58
C GLN A 362 2.80 -12.92 23.43
N ASP A 363 2.57 -11.72 22.85
CA ASP A 363 1.26 -11.13 22.68
C ASP A 363 0.57 -11.56 21.37
N ASP A 364 1.25 -12.36 20.51
CA ASP A 364 0.75 -12.78 19.20
C ASP A 364 -0.63 -13.43 19.28
N ALA A 365 -0.85 -14.36 20.20
CA ALA A 365 -2.10 -15.11 20.31
C ALA A 365 -3.26 -14.22 20.77
N ALA A 366 -3.05 -13.44 21.84
CA ALA A 366 -4.06 -12.56 22.43
C ALA A 366 -4.46 -11.43 21.44
N SER A 367 -3.47 -10.80 20.78
CA SER A 367 -3.69 -9.73 19.80
C SER A 367 -4.44 -10.22 18.57
N ARG A 368 -4.13 -11.42 18.07
CA ARG A 368 -4.84 -12.05 16.95
C ARG A 368 -6.27 -12.43 17.29
N GLN A 369 -6.52 -12.84 18.54
CA GLN A 369 -7.86 -13.19 18.99
C GLN A 369 -8.72 -11.93 19.15
N TRP A 370 -8.13 -10.84 19.62
CA TRP A 370 -8.85 -9.57 19.76
C TRP A 370 -9.43 -9.08 18.42
N LEU A 371 -8.66 -9.13 17.33
CA LEU A 371 -9.13 -8.69 15.98
C LEU A 371 -10.25 -9.57 15.40
N LYS A 372 -10.62 -10.69 16.01
CA LYS A 372 -11.74 -11.53 15.59
C LYS A 372 -13.08 -11.11 16.16
N ARG A 373 -13.07 -10.28 17.19
CA ARG A 373 -14.27 -9.69 17.79
C ARG A 373 -14.89 -8.64 16.88
#